data_a7ed9202ee0f00ed1ce61b644ffa6124
#
_entry.id   a7ed9202ee0f00ed1ce61b644ffa6124
#
_cell.length_a   1.000
_cell.length_b   1.000
_cell.length_c   1.000
_cell.angle_alpha   90.00
_cell.angle_beta   90.00
_cell.angle_gamma   90.00
#
_symmetry.space_group_name_H-M   'P 1'
#
loop_
_entity.id
_entity.type
_entity.pdbx_description
1 polymer ?
#
loop_
_entity_poly.entity_id
_entity_poly.type
_entity_poly.pdbx_seq_one_letter_code
_entity_poly.pdbx_strand_id
1 'polypeptide(L)'
;MSLNAWPSHKMELYDGWILRFSYFYTHRTNSVEQFGNSTLTWREKIPYCESVYKRLGTPAVFKISPLVSPDFDYVLENRGYAIQHTTNVMAMSMNAARLDTPYPDVTFCDNIPSEWIESLFRLKNTTNPIHRKVVPSMYQAILKAVSYTHL
;
A
#
# COMPACT_ATOMS: atom_id res chain seq x y z
N MET A 1 -9.35 4.80 0.14
CA MET A 1 -8.25 5.78 0.30
C MET A 1 -6.86 5.20 -0.01
N SER A 2 -6.46 4.04 0.52
CA SER A 2 -5.07 3.56 0.32
C SER A 2 -4.70 3.22 -1.13
N LEU A 3 -5.65 2.82 -1.97
CA LEU A 3 -5.40 2.52 -3.39
C LEU A 3 -4.96 3.77 -4.16
N ASN A 4 -5.63 4.90 -3.92
CA ASN A 4 -5.31 6.17 -4.59
C ASN A 4 -4.07 6.85 -4.02
N ALA A 5 -3.88 6.76 -2.69
CA ALA A 5 -2.71 7.34 -2.04
C ALA A 5 -1.39 6.60 -2.36
N TRP A 6 -1.46 5.31 -2.70
CA TRP A 6 -0.31 4.48 -3.08
C TRP A 6 -0.70 3.58 -4.25
N PRO A 7 -0.80 4.11 -5.48
CA PRO A 7 -1.13 3.30 -6.66
C PRO A 7 -0.02 2.29 -6.93
N SER A 8 -0.42 1.08 -7.33
CA SER A 8 0.51 0.04 -7.74
C SER A 8 0.75 0.10 -9.25
N HIS A 9 1.91 -0.37 -9.72
CA HIS A 9 2.24 -0.43 -11.14
C HIS A 9 1.35 -1.40 -11.91
N LYS A 10 0.95 -2.50 -11.26
CA LYS A 10 0.05 -3.50 -11.82
C LYS A 10 -0.96 -3.93 -10.78
N MET A 11 -2.15 -4.25 -11.25
CA MET A 11 -3.23 -4.80 -10.44
C MET A 11 -3.90 -5.93 -11.20
N GLU A 12 -4.40 -6.90 -10.45
CA GLU A 12 -5.26 -7.96 -10.93
C GLU A 12 -6.54 -7.95 -10.10
N LEU A 13 -7.68 -7.95 -10.76
CA LEU A 13 -9.00 -8.09 -10.12
C LEU A 13 -9.40 -9.56 -10.14
N TYR A 14 -9.73 -10.09 -8.98
CA TYR A 14 -10.14 -11.47 -8.84
C TYR A 14 -11.30 -11.59 -7.86
N ASP A 15 -12.49 -11.78 -8.37
CA ASP A 15 -13.74 -11.99 -7.62
C ASP A 15 -13.89 -11.06 -6.41
N GLY A 16 -13.89 -9.73 -6.65
CA GLY A 16 -14.02 -8.69 -5.63
C GLY A 16 -12.75 -8.45 -4.80
N TRP A 17 -11.65 -9.10 -5.11
CA TRP A 17 -10.34 -8.82 -4.53
C TRP A 17 -9.42 -8.13 -5.52
N ILE A 18 -8.47 -7.35 -5.01
CA ILE A 18 -7.43 -6.68 -5.79
C ILE A 18 -6.08 -7.22 -5.34
N LEU A 19 -5.35 -7.84 -6.26
CA LEU A 19 -3.96 -8.22 -6.08
C LEU A 19 -3.09 -7.09 -6.65
N ARG A 20 -2.12 -6.61 -5.90
CA ARG A 20 -1.32 -5.43 -6.24
C ARG A 20 0.15 -5.78 -6.35
N PHE A 21 0.83 -5.19 -7.36
CA PHE A 21 2.22 -5.52 -7.66
C PHE A 21 3.02 -4.25 -8.00
N SER A 22 4.09 -3.98 -7.23
CA SER A 22 5.02 -2.88 -7.43
C SER A 22 6.42 -3.26 -6.98
N TYR A 23 7.02 -4.24 -7.65
CA TYR A 23 8.39 -4.69 -7.42
C TYR A 23 8.73 -5.04 -5.97
N PHE A 24 7.73 -5.32 -5.15
CA PHE A 24 7.83 -5.74 -3.74
C PHE A 24 8.63 -4.79 -2.83
N TYR A 25 8.64 -3.49 -3.16
CA TYR A 25 9.30 -2.47 -2.35
C TYR A 25 8.57 -2.20 -1.02
N THR A 26 7.26 -2.21 -1.03
CA THR A 26 6.42 -1.98 0.16
C THR A 26 5.13 -2.79 0.11
N HIS A 27 4.65 -3.28 1.24
CA HIS A 27 3.37 -4.00 1.33
C HIS A 27 2.17 -3.13 0.93
N ARG A 28 2.27 -1.79 1.03
CA ARG A 28 1.19 -0.88 0.62
C ARG A 28 0.79 -1.03 -0.84
N THR A 29 1.72 -1.43 -1.71
CA THR A 29 1.51 -1.62 -3.15
C THR A 29 1.72 -3.05 -3.61
N ASN A 30 1.93 -3.97 -2.69
CA ASN A 30 2.21 -5.39 -2.94
C ASN A 30 1.45 -6.23 -1.92
N SER A 31 0.13 -6.19 -2.01
CA SER A 31 -0.76 -6.91 -1.11
C SER A 31 -2.09 -7.20 -1.78
N VAL A 32 -2.82 -8.14 -1.23
CA VAL A 32 -4.20 -8.47 -1.59
C VAL A 32 -5.14 -7.65 -0.71
N GLU A 33 -6.08 -6.93 -1.30
CA GLU A 33 -7.15 -6.22 -0.60
C GLU A 33 -8.51 -6.78 -1.00
N GLN A 34 -9.41 -6.94 -0.03
CA GLN A 34 -10.82 -7.18 -0.30
C GLN A 34 -11.48 -5.84 -0.62
N PHE A 35 -12.09 -5.72 -1.79
CA PHE A 35 -12.61 -4.45 -2.29
C PHE A 35 -14.11 -4.48 -2.57
N GLY A 36 -14.64 -5.60 -3.01
CA GLY A 36 -16.04 -5.72 -3.41
C GLY A 36 -16.65 -7.07 -3.06
N ASN A 37 -17.88 -7.26 -3.54
CA ASN A 37 -18.60 -8.50 -3.35
C ASN A 37 -17.87 -9.67 -4.03
N SER A 38 -17.94 -10.83 -3.40
CA SER A 38 -17.30 -12.06 -3.84
C SER A 38 -18.35 -13.14 -4.06
N THR A 39 -18.14 -13.94 -5.07
CA THR A 39 -18.95 -15.17 -5.35
C THR A 39 -18.24 -16.43 -4.90
N LEU A 40 -16.89 -16.41 -4.90
CA LEU A 40 -16.06 -17.51 -4.46
C LEU A 40 -15.78 -17.44 -2.95
N THR A 41 -15.55 -18.60 -2.36
CA THR A 41 -15.19 -18.72 -0.94
C THR A 41 -13.72 -18.33 -0.68
N TRP A 42 -13.38 -18.02 0.56
CA TRP A 42 -11.98 -17.79 0.96
C TRP A 42 -11.09 -19.01 0.71
N ARG A 43 -11.65 -20.23 0.82
CA ARG A 43 -10.93 -21.49 0.54
C ARG A 43 -10.44 -21.59 -0.90
N GLU A 44 -11.17 -21.00 -1.83
CA GLU A 44 -10.82 -20.96 -3.26
C GLU A 44 -9.88 -19.78 -3.55
N LYS A 45 -10.14 -18.60 -2.97
CA LYS A 45 -9.45 -17.36 -3.29
C LYS A 45 -8.06 -17.27 -2.70
N ILE A 46 -7.87 -17.70 -1.45
CA ILE A 46 -6.56 -17.63 -0.79
C ILE A 46 -5.51 -18.44 -1.57
N PRO A 47 -5.73 -19.74 -1.92
CA PRO A 47 -4.76 -20.50 -2.70
C PRO A 47 -4.45 -19.89 -4.08
N TYR A 48 -5.44 -19.28 -4.72
CA TYR A 48 -5.21 -18.55 -5.96
C TYR A 48 -4.21 -17.40 -5.75
N CYS A 49 -4.47 -16.51 -4.79
CA CYS A 49 -3.57 -15.41 -4.46
C CYS A 49 -2.16 -15.92 -4.10
N GLU A 50 -2.07 -16.95 -3.27
CA GLU A 50 -0.80 -17.58 -2.91
C GLU A 50 -0.05 -18.07 -4.16
N SER A 51 -0.75 -18.70 -5.10
CA SER A 51 -0.17 -19.20 -6.35
C SER A 51 0.38 -18.07 -7.23
N VAL A 52 -0.36 -16.95 -7.32
CA VAL A 52 0.07 -15.76 -8.09
C VAL A 52 1.34 -15.16 -7.49
N TYR A 53 1.36 -14.89 -6.19
CA TYR A 53 2.55 -14.32 -5.54
C TYR A 53 3.73 -15.27 -5.52
N LYS A 54 3.50 -16.58 -5.36
CA LYS A 54 4.54 -17.61 -5.45
C LYS A 54 5.24 -17.62 -6.81
N ARG A 55 4.48 -17.47 -7.92
CA ARG A 55 5.07 -17.35 -9.27
C ARG A 55 5.96 -16.11 -9.41
N LEU A 56 5.71 -15.08 -8.60
CA LEU A 56 6.52 -13.85 -8.56
C LEU A 56 7.69 -13.93 -7.54
N GLY A 57 7.89 -15.10 -6.91
CA GLY A 57 8.98 -15.34 -5.98
C GLY A 57 8.80 -14.73 -4.60
N THR A 58 7.56 -14.43 -4.18
CA THR A 58 7.26 -13.79 -2.90
C THR A 58 6.02 -14.42 -2.26
N PRO A 59 5.88 -14.39 -0.91
CA PRO A 59 4.65 -14.77 -0.25
C PRO A 59 3.52 -13.77 -0.51
N ALA A 60 2.27 -14.25 -0.49
CA ALA A 60 1.11 -13.38 -0.49
C ALA A 60 1.01 -12.61 0.84
N VAL A 61 0.67 -11.34 0.76
CA VAL A 61 0.39 -10.46 1.91
C VAL A 61 -1.06 -10.03 1.81
N PHE A 62 -1.86 -10.34 2.82
CA PHE A 62 -3.26 -9.92 2.88
C PHE A 62 -3.38 -8.67 3.74
N LYS A 63 -4.07 -7.67 3.24
CA LYS A 63 -4.36 -6.46 3.98
C LYS A 63 -5.70 -6.59 4.68
N ILE A 64 -5.68 -6.56 6.00
CA ILE A 64 -6.87 -6.60 6.84
C ILE A 64 -7.26 -5.16 7.20
N SER A 65 -8.51 -4.82 6.97
CA SER A 65 -9.10 -3.54 7.35
C SER A 65 -10.36 -3.78 8.18
N PRO A 66 -10.86 -2.79 8.91
CA PRO A 66 -12.12 -2.92 9.68
C PRO A 66 -13.36 -3.27 8.82
N LEU A 67 -13.26 -3.19 7.49
CA LEU A 67 -14.33 -3.56 6.55
C LEU A 67 -14.32 -5.06 6.21
N VAL A 68 -13.27 -5.77 6.59
CA VAL A 68 -13.12 -7.22 6.38
C VAL A 68 -13.69 -7.95 7.59
N SER A 69 -14.40 -9.07 7.37
CA SER A 69 -14.89 -9.88 8.48
C SER A 69 -13.74 -10.32 9.40
N PRO A 70 -13.90 -10.23 10.72
CA PRO A 70 -12.90 -10.76 11.68
C PRO A 70 -12.56 -12.24 11.46
N ASP A 71 -13.51 -13.03 10.97
CA ASP A 71 -13.30 -14.45 10.68
C ASP A 71 -12.22 -14.67 9.63
N PHE A 72 -12.00 -13.70 8.74
CA PHE A 72 -10.98 -13.81 7.70
C PHE A 72 -9.55 -13.82 8.29
N ASP A 73 -9.31 -13.00 9.30
CA ASP A 73 -8.01 -12.97 10.00
C ASP A 73 -7.73 -14.31 10.67
N TYR A 74 -8.75 -14.89 11.33
CA TYR A 74 -8.69 -16.23 11.92
C TYR A 74 -8.41 -17.33 10.86
N VAL A 75 -9.02 -17.22 9.67
CA VAL A 75 -8.76 -18.16 8.57
C VAL A 75 -7.31 -18.06 8.10
N LEU A 76 -6.74 -16.86 8.03
CA LEU A 76 -5.34 -16.66 7.67
C LEU A 76 -4.39 -17.21 8.74
N GLU A 77 -4.67 -16.95 10.02
CA GLU A 77 -3.89 -17.48 11.15
C GLU A 77 -3.83 -19.01 11.11
N ASN A 78 -4.96 -19.68 10.90
CA ASN A 78 -5.02 -21.15 10.76
C ASN A 78 -4.27 -21.68 9.53
N ARG A 79 -3.95 -20.82 8.56
CA ARG A 79 -3.11 -21.16 7.40
C ARG A 79 -1.63 -20.83 7.61
N GLY A 80 -1.25 -20.39 8.81
CA GLY A 80 0.13 -20.07 9.16
C GLY A 80 0.56 -18.64 8.83
N TYR A 81 -0.38 -17.74 8.53
CA TYR A 81 -0.07 -16.31 8.38
C TYR A 81 0.17 -15.69 9.76
N ALA A 82 1.08 -14.73 9.79
CA ALA A 82 1.38 -13.92 10.98
C ALA A 82 1.18 -12.43 10.68
N ILE A 83 0.74 -11.69 11.69
CA ILE A 83 0.60 -10.24 11.59
C ILE A 83 1.98 -9.61 11.42
N GLN A 84 2.17 -8.85 10.34
CA GLN A 84 3.44 -8.20 10.04
C GLN A 84 3.47 -6.75 10.50
N HIS A 85 2.43 -5.99 10.19
CA HIS A 85 2.38 -4.56 10.47
C HIS A 85 0.97 -4.13 10.86
N THR A 86 0.86 -3.50 12.02
CA THR A 86 -0.37 -2.82 12.43
C THR A 86 -0.20 -1.31 12.20
N THR A 87 -1.19 -0.69 11.56
CA THR A 87 -1.16 0.74 11.26
C THR A 87 -2.42 1.40 11.82
N ASN A 88 -2.24 2.39 12.68
CA ASN A 88 -3.34 3.23 13.14
C ASN A 88 -3.64 4.31 12.09
N VAL A 89 -4.89 4.35 11.63
CA VAL A 89 -5.37 5.45 10.79
C VAL A 89 -6.01 6.49 11.69
N MET A 90 -5.36 7.65 11.77
CA MET A 90 -5.85 8.77 12.58
C MET A 90 -6.46 9.84 11.68
N ALA A 91 -7.54 10.46 12.13
CA ALA A 91 -8.17 11.59 11.48
C ALA A 91 -8.33 12.75 12.48
N MET A 92 -8.14 13.98 11.99
CA MET A 92 -8.33 15.20 12.76
C MET A 92 -9.19 16.17 11.97
N SER A 93 -10.17 16.80 12.65
CA SER A 93 -10.91 17.91 12.04
C SER A 93 -10.01 19.13 11.92
N MET A 94 -9.92 19.70 10.73
CA MET A 94 -9.14 20.92 10.49
C MET A 94 -9.69 22.12 11.27
N ASN A 95 -10.99 22.14 11.58
CA ASN A 95 -11.60 23.20 12.40
C ASN A 95 -11.14 23.17 13.87
N ALA A 96 -10.62 22.04 14.36
CA ALA A 96 -10.07 21.87 15.68
C ALA A 96 -8.54 22.04 15.73
N ALA A 97 -7.89 22.16 14.57
CA ALA A 97 -6.45 22.33 14.47
C ALA A 97 -6.08 23.76 14.90
N ARG A 98 -5.35 23.90 16.01
CA ARG A 98 -4.68 25.14 16.36
C ARG A 98 -3.37 25.19 15.56
N LEU A 99 -3.28 26.15 14.64
CA LEU A 99 -2.11 26.35 13.78
C LEU A 99 -1.19 27.45 14.34
N ASP A 100 -1.19 27.64 15.65
CA ASP A 100 -0.47 28.73 16.33
C ASP A 100 1.03 28.46 16.54
N THR A 101 1.51 27.28 16.17
CA THR A 101 2.94 26.96 16.22
C THR A 101 3.65 27.47 14.96
N PRO A 102 4.76 28.19 15.08
CA PRO A 102 5.55 28.53 13.91
C PRO A 102 6.00 27.25 13.22
N TYR A 103 5.70 27.16 11.93
CA TYR A 103 6.13 26.02 11.12
C TYR A 103 7.65 26.05 10.98
N PRO A 104 8.31 24.89 11.08
CA PRO A 104 9.70 24.80 10.61
C PRO A 104 9.76 25.20 9.14
N ASP A 105 10.93 25.60 8.67
CA ASP A 105 11.16 25.91 7.26
C ASP A 105 10.72 24.74 6.39
N VAL A 106 9.58 24.90 5.73
CA VAL A 106 8.97 23.89 4.85
C VAL A 106 8.95 24.43 3.43
N THR A 107 9.53 23.70 2.52
CA THR A 107 9.46 23.99 1.10
C THR A 107 8.39 23.13 0.44
N PHE A 108 7.45 23.77 -0.25
CA PHE A 108 6.47 23.09 -1.09
C PHE A 108 7.02 22.92 -2.50
N CYS A 109 6.94 21.72 -3.04
CA CYS A 109 7.41 21.40 -4.39
C CYS A 109 6.28 20.73 -5.18
N ASP A 110 6.07 21.17 -6.43
CA ASP A 110 5.10 20.55 -7.35
C ASP A 110 5.58 19.19 -7.87
N ASN A 111 6.85 18.92 -7.79
CA ASN A 111 7.48 17.66 -8.16
C ASN A 111 8.39 17.17 -7.04
N ILE A 112 8.63 15.88 -6.99
CA ILE A 112 9.57 15.29 -6.04
C ILE A 112 10.99 15.48 -6.58
N PRO A 113 11.84 16.27 -5.90
CA PRO A 113 13.24 16.47 -6.32
C PRO A 113 14.05 15.18 -6.24
N SER A 114 15.03 15.03 -7.11
CA SER A 114 15.95 13.87 -7.11
C SER A 114 16.72 13.76 -5.80
N GLU A 115 17.11 14.88 -5.20
CA GLU A 115 17.83 14.94 -3.93
C GLU A 115 16.98 14.40 -2.77
N TRP A 116 15.67 14.61 -2.82
CA TRP A 116 14.74 14.04 -1.84
C TRP A 116 14.69 12.51 -1.96
N ILE A 117 14.62 11.99 -3.19
CA ILE A 117 14.63 10.53 -3.45
C ILE A 117 15.97 9.92 -2.98
N GLU A 118 17.11 10.56 -3.26
CA GLU A 118 18.41 10.06 -2.82
C GLU A 118 18.54 10.10 -1.29
N SER A 119 18.00 11.11 -0.64
CA SER A 119 17.92 11.19 0.82
C SER A 119 17.05 10.08 1.41
N LEU A 120 15.91 9.80 0.79
CA LEU A 120 15.04 8.68 1.17
C LEU A 120 15.77 7.34 1.05
N PHE A 121 16.51 7.12 -0.04
CA PHE A 121 17.29 5.88 -0.23
C PHE A 121 18.38 5.73 0.84
N ARG A 122 19.05 6.81 1.20
CA ARG A 122 20.05 6.80 2.31
C ARG A 122 19.39 6.45 3.63
N LEU A 123 18.29 7.13 3.98
CA LEU A 123 17.57 6.91 5.25
C LEU A 123 17.04 5.47 5.37
N LYS A 124 16.58 4.88 4.27
CA LYS A 124 16.04 3.51 4.25
C LYS A 124 17.07 2.44 3.91
N ASN A 125 18.34 2.82 3.73
CA ASN A 125 19.40 1.92 3.26
C ASN A 125 18.96 1.10 2.03
N THR A 126 18.36 1.77 1.03
CA THR A 126 17.85 1.11 -0.18
C THR A 126 19.00 0.85 -1.15
N THR A 127 19.48 -0.38 -1.19
CA THR A 127 20.62 -0.82 -2.02
C THR A 127 20.17 -1.58 -3.29
N ASN A 128 18.96 -2.15 -3.30
CA ASN A 128 18.45 -2.91 -4.43
C ASN A 128 18.32 -2.03 -5.68
N PRO A 129 19.02 -2.35 -6.81
CA PRO A 129 19.03 -1.52 -8.01
C PRO A 129 17.65 -1.41 -8.68
N ILE A 130 16.82 -2.46 -8.59
CA ILE A 130 15.46 -2.42 -9.13
C ILE A 130 14.62 -1.43 -8.33
N HIS A 131 14.69 -1.46 -6.99
CA HIS A 131 13.98 -0.51 -6.14
C HIS A 131 14.43 0.93 -6.41
N ARG A 132 15.74 1.17 -6.53
CA ARG A 132 16.27 2.51 -6.86
C ARG A 132 15.76 3.03 -8.21
N LYS A 133 15.55 2.14 -9.18
CA LYS A 133 15.00 2.50 -10.49
C LYS A 133 13.51 2.81 -10.46
N VAL A 134 12.72 2.05 -9.70
CA VAL A 134 11.24 2.13 -9.78
C VAL A 134 10.60 3.03 -8.71
N VAL A 135 11.23 3.23 -7.57
CA VAL A 135 10.69 4.04 -6.46
C VAL A 135 10.39 5.49 -6.88
N PRO A 136 11.21 6.18 -7.67
CA PRO A 136 10.87 7.53 -8.15
C PRO A 136 9.51 7.59 -8.84
N SER A 137 9.20 6.64 -9.73
CA SER A 137 7.90 6.60 -10.42
C SER A 137 6.74 6.28 -9.48
N MET A 138 6.97 5.51 -8.41
CA MET A 138 5.95 5.25 -7.39
C MET A 138 5.56 6.53 -6.65
N TYR A 139 6.54 7.33 -6.25
CA TYR A 139 6.29 8.59 -5.56
C TYR A 139 5.63 9.64 -6.47
N GLN A 140 6.05 9.73 -7.72
CA GLN A 140 5.39 10.59 -8.71
C GLN A 140 3.94 10.20 -8.97
N ALA A 141 3.62 8.90 -8.94
CA ALA A 141 2.25 8.42 -9.09
C ALA A 141 1.37 8.81 -7.89
N ILE A 142 1.92 8.93 -6.67
CA ILE A 142 1.21 9.41 -5.48
C ILE A 142 0.71 10.85 -5.69
N LEU A 143 1.54 11.74 -6.15
CA LEU A 143 1.17 13.14 -6.42
C LEU A 143 0.00 13.22 -7.42
N LYS A 144 0.04 12.44 -8.49
CA LYS A 144 -1.04 12.37 -9.48
C LYS A 144 -2.34 11.82 -8.88
N ALA A 145 -2.24 10.81 -8.04
CA ALA A 145 -3.42 10.21 -7.39
C ALA A 145 -4.07 11.17 -6.39
N VAL A 146 -3.30 11.96 -5.66
CA VAL A 146 -3.81 12.92 -4.67
C VAL A 146 -4.51 14.09 -5.36
N SER A 147 -4.08 14.53 -6.53
CA SER A 147 -4.71 15.62 -7.27
C SER A 147 -6.17 15.31 -7.70
N TYR A 148 -6.57 14.05 -7.72
CA TYR A 148 -7.96 13.63 -8.02
C TYR A 148 -8.86 13.54 -6.77
N THR A 149 -8.31 13.64 -5.58
CA THR A 149 -9.10 13.55 -4.33
C THR A 149 -9.61 14.91 -3.85
N HIS A 150 -9.30 15.98 -4.55
CA HIS A 150 -9.70 17.35 -4.23
C HIS A 150 -10.77 17.93 -5.18
N LEU A 151 -11.42 17.11 -5.99
CA LEU A 151 -12.56 17.49 -6.84
C LEU A 151 -13.88 17.20 -6.16
#